data_d331ccd9f7c0b15bdc99c81ad629f33b
#
_entry.id   d331ccd9f7c0b15bdc99c81ad629f33b
#
_cell.length_a   1.000
_cell.length_b   1.000
_cell.length_c   1.000
_cell.angle_alpha   90.00
_cell.angle_beta   90.00
_cell.angle_gamma   90.00
#
_symmetry.space_group_name_H-M   'P 1'
#
loop_
_entity.id
_entity.type
_entity.pdbx_description
1 polymer ?
#
loop_
_entity_poly.entity_id
_entity_poly.type
_entity_poly.pdbx_seq_one_letter_code
_entity_poly.pdbx_strand_id
1 'polypeptide(L)'
;KPVLRNLLLPRAVFQSLTRFETTRGVQDAASATSAVCQNEGERLDSELAQIRYIAWAIPSIGFIGTVRGIGNAMGLAHRAVQGDISGVTENLGTAFNSTLIALLLSIVLMFLVHQLQLAQERLVLDTETYVNDRLIRHLRTS
;
A
#
# COMPACT_ATOMS: atom_id res chain seq x y z
N LYS A 1 6.05 27.71 8.82
CA LYS A 1 4.84 26.86 8.61
C LYS A 1 5.32 25.45 8.28
N PRO A 2 5.41 24.52 9.25
CA PRO A 2 6.07 23.22 9.05
C PRO A 2 5.31 22.29 8.10
N VAL A 3 4.00 22.45 7.97
CA VAL A 3 3.15 21.55 7.16
C VAL A 3 3.45 21.63 5.66
N LEU A 4 3.72 22.82 5.13
CA LEU A 4 4.04 23.01 3.70
C LEU A 4 5.42 22.44 3.31
N ARG A 5 6.33 22.28 4.27
CA ARG A 5 7.69 21.76 4.03
C ARG A 5 7.72 20.24 3.86
N ASN A 6 6.65 19.56 4.29
CA ASN A 6 6.50 18.10 4.19
C ASN A 6 5.76 17.64 2.95
N LEU A 7 5.23 18.56 2.13
CA LEU A 7 4.62 18.22 0.86
C LEU A 7 5.69 18.00 -0.23
N LEU A 8 5.49 17.02 -1.09
CA LEU A 8 6.46 16.63 -2.12
C LEU A 8 6.82 17.79 -3.05
N LEU A 9 5.81 18.49 -3.58
CA LEU A 9 6.00 19.59 -4.54
C LEU A 9 6.83 20.76 -3.97
N PRO A 10 6.52 21.36 -2.80
CA PRO A 10 7.33 22.41 -2.22
C PRO A 10 8.75 21.95 -1.89
N ARG A 11 8.92 20.69 -1.48
CA ARG A 11 10.23 20.12 -1.17
C ARG A 11 11.08 19.96 -2.43
N ALA A 12 10.51 19.45 -3.53
CA ALA A 12 11.17 19.31 -4.81
C ALA A 12 11.58 20.69 -5.37
N VAL A 13 10.67 21.68 -5.34
CA VAL A 13 10.96 23.06 -5.77
C VAL A 13 12.05 23.69 -4.93
N PHE A 14 11.98 23.58 -3.61
CA PHE A 14 12.98 24.16 -2.71
C PHE A 14 14.37 23.56 -2.92
N GLN A 15 14.49 22.24 -3.07
CA GLN A 15 15.78 21.59 -3.33
C GLN A 15 16.34 21.93 -4.72
N SER A 16 15.50 22.04 -5.74
CA SER A 16 15.91 22.47 -7.06
C SER A 16 16.49 23.87 -7.06
N LEU A 17 15.82 24.80 -6.38
CA LEU A 17 16.28 26.20 -6.26
C LEU A 17 17.58 26.30 -5.47
N THR A 18 17.70 25.61 -4.32
CA THR A 18 18.91 25.62 -3.50
C THR A 18 20.10 25.03 -4.29
N ARG A 19 19.86 23.98 -5.08
CA ARG A 19 20.91 23.38 -5.90
C ARG A 19 21.32 24.31 -7.04
N PHE A 20 20.37 24.99 -7.66
CA PHE A 20 20.64 25.97 -8.69
C PHE A 20 21.43 27.17 -8.16
N GLU A 21 21.12 27.68 -6.96
CA GLU A 21 21.89 28.75 -6.31
C GLU A 21 23.36 28.36 -6.06
N THR A 22 23.60 27.09 -5.72
CA THR A 22 24.93 26.60 -5.35
C THR A 22 25.81 26.32 -6.57
N THR A 23 25.26 25.74 -7.64
CA THR A 23 26.02 25.27 -8.81
C THR A 23 25.76 26.10 -10.05
N ARG A 24 24.71 26.93 -10.10
CA ARG A 24 24.19 27.66 -11.28
C ARG A 24 23.99 26.76 -12.50
N GLY A 25 23.89 25.44 -12.28
CA GLY A 25 23.68 24.44 -13.31
C GLY A 25 22.23 23.99 -13.38
N VAL A 26 21.56 24.21 -14.51
CA VAL A 26 20.17 23.75 -14.73
C VAL A 26 20.08 22.24 -14.67
N GLN A 27 21.12 21.55 -15.13
CA GLN A 27 21.20 20.09 -15.15
C GLN A 27 21.32 19.51 -13.73
N ASP A 28 22.04 20.19 -12.84
CA ASP A 28 22.17 19.80 -11.43
C ASP A 28 20.84 20.03 -10.67
N ALA A 29 20.10 21.08 -10.99
CA ALA A 29 18.77 21.31 -10.43
C ALA A 29 17.76 20.25 -10.88
N ALA A 30 17.82 19.83 -12.16
CA ALA A 30 16.98 18.76 -12.69
C ALA A 30 17.29 17.41 -12.02
N SER A 31 18.56 17.06 -11.89
CA SER A 31 18.97 15.81 -11.24
C SER A 31 18.61 15.79 -9.75
N ALA A 32 18.69 16.93 -9.05
CA ALA A 32 18.24 17.04 -7.66
C ALA A 32 16.72 16.84 -7.52
N THR A 33 15.92 17.36 -8.44
CA THR A 33 14.46 17.15 -8.47
C THR A 33 14.12 15.68 -8.67
N SER A 34 14.74 15.04 -9.66
CA SER A 34 14.51 13.62 -9.94
C SER A 34 14.91 12.74 -8.74
N ALA A 35 16.05 13.03 -8.09
CA ALA A 35 16.48 12.30 -6.90
C ALA A 35 15.49 12.45 -5.73
N VAL A 36 14.89 13.65 -5.52
CA VAL A 36 13.86 13.86 -4.50
C VAL A 36 12.61 13.08 -4.80
N CYS A 37 12.13 13.13 -6.05
CA CYS A 37 10.95 12.41 -6.48
C CYS A 37 11.14 10.89 -6.37
N GLN A 38 12.30 10.38 -6.74
CA GLN A 38 12.65 8.96 -6.62
C GLN A 38 12.69 8.52 -5.16
N ASN A 39 13.39 9.24 -4.29
CA ASN A 39 13.45 8.91 -2.86
C ASN A 39 12.06 8.93 -2.20
N GLU A 40 11.20 9.86 -2.59
CA GLU A 40 9.84 9.92 -2.06
C GLU A 40 8.98 8.77 -2.60
N GLY A 41 9.15 8.39 -3.86
CA GLY A 41 8.51 7.20 -4.44
C GLY A 41 8.90 5.92 -3.69
N GLU A 42 10.18 5.70 -3.43
CA GLU A 42 10.68 4.55 -2.67
C GLU A 42 10.15 4.54 -1.22
N ARG A 43 10.05 5.70 -0.60
CA ARG A 43 9.48 5.84 0.74
C ARG A 43 8.01 5.47 0.77
N LEU A 44 7.21 5.99 -0.17
CA LEU A 44 5.79 5.67 -0.30
C LEU A 44 5.56 4.18 -0.56
N ASP A 45 6.39 3.56 -1.40
CA ASP A 45 6.36 2.12 -1.65
C ASP A 45 6.67 1.31 -0.40
N SER A 46 7.64 1.75 0.41
CA SER A 46 7.97 1.12 1.69
C SER A 46 6.82 1.22 2.69
N GLU A 47 6.13 2.37 2.78
CA GLU A 47 4.95 2.54 3.63
C GLU A 47 3.79 1.62 3.19
N LEU A 48 3.57 1.46 1.88
CA LEU A 48 2.56 0.55 1.34
C LEU A 48 2.93 -0.93 1.52
N ALA A 49 4.20 -1.27 1.59
CA ALA A 49 4.65 -2.65 1.76
C ALA A 49 4.11 -3.27 3.06
N GLN A 50 4.04 -2.51 4.15
CA GLN A 50 3.45 -2.96 5.41
C GLN A 50 1.96 -3.25 5.28
N ILE A 51 1.21 -2.36 4.62
CA ILE A 51 -0.23 -2.54 4.41
C ILE A 51 -0.47 -3.75 3.50
N ARG A 52 0.34 -3.93 2.48
CA ARG A 52 0.32 -5.07 1.56
C ARG A 52 0.57 -6.39 2.29
N TYR A 53 1.51 -6.40 3.24
CA TYR A 53 1.76 -7.56 4.10
C TYR A 53 0.53 -7.92 4.94
N ILE A 54 -0.11 -6.94 5.58
CA ILE A 54 -1.34 -7.15 6.36
C ILE A 54 -2.46 -7.68 5.46
N ALA A 55 -2.64 -7.08 4.28
CA ALA A 55 -3.65 -7.53 3.30
C ALA A 55 -3.45 -8.99 2.88
N TRP A 56 -2.20 -9.44 2.80
CA TRP A 56 -1.85 -10.83 2.49
C TRP A 56 -2.01 -11.77 3.69
N ALA A 57 -1.90 -11.27 4.92
CA ALA A 57 -2.10 -12.05 6.13
C ALA A 57 -3.57 -12.40 6.39
N ILE A 58 -4.53 -11.58 5.94
CA ILE A 58 -5.97 -11.78 6.18
C ILE A 58 -6.47 -13.13 5.65
N PRO A 59 -6.20 -13.57 4.40
CA PRO A 59 -6.56 -14.90 3.93
C PRO A 59 -5.96 -16.02 4.77
N SER A 60 -4.72 -15.84 5.23
CA SER A 60 -4.04 -16.82 6.07
C SER A 60 -4.74 -17.01 7.41
N ILE A 61 -5.24 -15.94 8.02
CA ILE A 61 -6.05 -15.98 9.25
C ILE A 61 -7.37 -16.72 8.97
N GLY A 62 -8.01 -16.45 7.82
CA GLY A 62 -9.21 -17.18 7.40
C GLY A 62 -8.95 -18.69 7.28
N PHE A 63 -7.82 -19.07 6.69
CA PHE A 63 -7.42 -20.47 6.57
C PHE A 63 -7.18 -21.14 7.92
N ILE A 64 -6.55 -20.45 8.88
CA ILE A 64 -6.39 -20.93 10.26
C ILE A 64 -7.77 -21.19 10.89
N GLY A 65 -8.75 -20.30 10.65
CA GLY A 65 -10.12 -20.47 11.09
C GLY A 65 -10.77 -21.76 10.55
N THR A 66 -10.55 -22.05 9.26
CA THR A 66 -11.05 -23.30 8.62
C THR A 66 -10.40 -24.55 9.24
N VAL A 67 -9.10 -24.57 9.38
CA VAL A 67 -8.39 -25.72 9.98
C VAL A 67 -8.88 -25.97 11.42
N ARG A 68 -9.04 -24.92 12.21
CA ARG A 68 -9.56 -25.03 13.58
C ARG A 68 -11.02 -25.52 13.61
N GLY A 69 -11.87 -25.01 12.72
CA GLY A 69 -13.28 -25.44 12.64
C GLY A 69 -13.43 -26.89 12.21
N ILE A 70 -12.63 -27.35 11.24
CA ILE A 70 -12.59 -28.76 10.85
C ILE A 70 -12.10 -29.62 12.02
N GLY A 71 -11.05 -29.20 12.72
CA GLY A 71 -10.55 -29.93 13.90
C GLY A 71 -11.61 -30.09 14.97
N ASN A 72 -12.38 -29.01 15.26
CA ASN A 72 -13.49 -29.07 16.20
C ASN A 72 -14.62 -30.00 15.72
N ALA A 73 -14.97 -29.95 14.45
CA ALA A 73 -15.97 -30.85 13.85
C ALA A 73 -15.57 -32.31 13.95
N MET A 74 -14.30 -32.63 13.70
CA MET A 74 -13.75 -33.97 13.84
C MET A 74 -13.77 -34.45 15.32
N GLY A 75 -13.55 -33.57 16.30
CA GLY A 75 -13.70 -33.86 17.70
C GLY A 75 -15.11 -34.31 18.12
N LEU A 76 -16.12 -33.92 17.34
CA LEU A 76 -17.52 -34.29 17.56
C LEU A 76 -17.99 -35.49 16.72
N ALA A 77 -17.10 -36.09 15.94
CA ALA A 77 -17.43 -37.20 15.03
C ALA A 77 -18.12 -38.40 15.79
N HIS A 78 -17.76 -38.66 17.05
CA HIS A 78 -18.39 -39.69 17.84
C HIS A 78 -19.88 -39.46 18.11
N ARG A 79 -20.34 -38.18 18.18
CA ARG A 79 -21.76 -37.86 18.30
C ARG A 79 -22.49 -38.05 16.96
N ALA A 80 -21.81 -37.77 15.87
CA ALA A 80 -22.36 -38.00 14.51
C ALA A 80 -22.70 -39.48 14.28
N VAL A 81 -21.87 -40.40 14.79
CA VAL A 81 -22.15 -41.85 14.74
C VAL A 81 -23.36 -42.24 15.59
N GLN A 82 -23.70 -41.48 16.60
CA GLN A 82 -24.88 -41.64 17.44
C GLN A 82 -26.14 -40.96 16.88
N GLY A 83 -26.03 -40.33 15.69
CA GLY A 83 -27.12 -39.66 15.00
C GLY A 83 -27.22 -38.14 15.22
N ASP A 84 -26.34 -37.56 16.08
CA ASP A 84 -26.28 -36.13 16.30
C ASP A 84 -25.16 -35.50 15.49
N ILE A 85 -25.52 -35.02 14.29
CA ILE A 85 -24.59 -34.37 13.36
C ILE A 85 -24.58 -32.83 13.51
N SER A 86 -25.43 -32.26 14.37
CA SER A 86 -25.63 -30.81 14.50
C SER A 86 -24.34 -30.06 14.82
N GLY A 87 -23.58 -30.52 15.81
CA GLY A 87 -22.33 -29.89 16.20
C GLY A 87 -21.23 -29.98 15.13
N VAL A 88 -21.22 -31.03 14.31
CA VAL A 88 -20.28 -31.17 13.20
C VAL A 88 -20.59 -30.14 12.10
N THR A 89 -21.86 -30.06 11.70
CA THR A 89 -22.30 -29.12 10.64
C THR A 89 -22.14 -27.67 11.04
N GLU A 90 -22.40 -27.32 12.30
CA GLU A 90 -22.22 -25.96 12.84
C GLU A 90 -20.75 -25.53 12.81
N ASN A 91 -19.82 -26.38 13.27
CA ASN A 91 -18.38 -26.09 13.24
C ASN A 91 -17.84 -25.98 11.82
N LEU A 92 -18.29 -26.81 10.90
CA LEU A 92 -17.93 -26.71 9.48
C LEU A 92 -18.50 -25.42 8.85
N GLY A 93 -19.74 -25.07 9.15
CA GLY A 93 -20.36 -23.82 8.66
C GLY A 93 -19.58 -22.60 9.14
N THR A 94 -19.19 -22.56 10.40
CA THR A 94 -18.37 -21.48 10.98
C THR A 94 -16.99 -21.43 10.33
N ALA A 95 -16.36 -22.59 10.08
CA ALA A 95 -15.07 -22.67 9.41
C ALA A 95 -15.11 -22.06 8.01
N PHE A 96 -16.05 -22.48 7.19
CA PHE A 96 -16.18 -21.96 5.81
C PHE A 96 -16.54 -20.48 5.79
N ASN A 97 -17.43 -20.04 6.67
CA ASN A 97 -17.85 -18.65 6.76
C ASN A 97 -16.69 -17.71 7.16
N SER A 98 -15.82 -18.14 8.09
CA SER A 98 -14.65 -17.36 8.48
C SER A 98 -13.69 -17.15 7.33
N THR A 99 -13.45 -18.14 6.49
CA THR A 99 -12.61 -18.04 5.30
C THR A 99 -13.26 -17.18 4.21
N LEU A 100 -14.56 -17.33 4.00
CA LEU A 100 -15.28 -16.50 3.04
C LEU A 100 -15.17 -15.02 3.38
N ILE A 101 -15.41 -14.65 4.64
CA ILE A 101 -15.30 -13.27 5.12
C ILE A 101 -13.87 -12.75 4.96
N ALA A 102 -12.87 -13.56 5.35
CA ALA A 102 -11.46 -13.17 5.20
C ALA A 102 -11.08 -12.90 3.74
N LEU A 103 -11.52 -13.75 2.81
CA LEU A 103 -11.26 -13.57 1.38
C LEU A 103 -11.94 -12.32 0.83
N LEU A 104 -13.20 -12.06 1.17
CA LEU A 104 -13.91 -10.86 0.74
C LEU A 104 -13.23 -9.59 1.25
N LEU A 105 -12.84 -9.55 2.53
CA LEU A 105 -12.11 -8.42 3.11
C LEU A 105 -10.74 -8.23 2.42
N SER A 106 -10.04 -9.31 2.13
CA SER A 106 -8.75 -9.25 1.43
C SER A 106 -8.88 -8.65 0.03
N ILE A 107 -9.90 -9.05 -0.73
CA ILE A 107 -10.14 -8.52 -2.08
C ILE A 107 -10.40 -7.01 -2.01
N VAL A 108 -11.27 -6.56 -1.11
CA VAL A 108 -11.58 -5.13 -0.96
C VAL A 108 -10.32 -4.34 -0.55
N LEU A 109 -9.57 -4.86 0.42
CA LEU A 109 -8.36 -4.20 0.90
C LEU A 109 -7.28 -4.12 -0.18
N MET A 110 -7.05 -5.20 -0.91
CA MET A 110 -6.08 -5.22 -2.03
C MET A 110 -6.47 -4.25 -3.15
N PHE A 111 -7.77 -4.13 -3.44
CA PHE A 111 -8.26 -3.13 -4.40
C PHE A 111 -7.94 -1.71 -3.92
N LEU A 112 -8.20 -1.40 -2.64
CA LEU A 112 -7.90 -0.06 -2.08
C LEU A 112 -6.40 0.24 -2.07
N VAL A 113 -5.58 -0.74 -1.71
CA VAL A 113 -4.11 -0.60 -1.74
C VAL A 113 -3.62 -0.33 -3.16
N HIS A 114 -4.16 -1.04 -4.16
CA HIS A 114 -3.82 -0.82 -5.56
C HIS A 114 -4.20 0.59 -6.04
N GLN A 115 -5.41 1.07 -5.70
CA GLN A 115 -5.84 2.43 -6.03
C GLN A 115 -4.95 3.48 -5.38
N LEU A 116 -4.55 3.26 -4.13
CA LEU A 116 -3.65 4.16 -3.41
C LEU A 116 -2.26 4.20 -4.07
N GLN A 117 -1.72 3.06 -4.47
CA GLN A 117 -0.45 2.96 -5.19
C GLN A 117 -0.49 3.76 -6.49
N LEU A 118 -1.52 3.58 -7.31
CA LEU A 118 -1.69 4.34 -8.56
C LEU A 118 -1.78 5.85 -8.30
N ALA A 119 -2.46 6.27 -7.24
CA ALA A 119 -2.55 7.69 -6.88
C ALA A 119 -1.20 8.28 -6.46
N GLN A 120 -0.39 7.51 -5.72
CA GLN A 120 0.96 7.91 -5.29
C GLN A 120 1.93 8.01 -6.48
N GLU A 121 1.93 7.03 -7.38
CA GLU A 121 2.76 7.06 -8.59
C GLU A 121 2.42 8.27 -9.46
N ARG A 122 1.14 8.57 -9.66
CA ARG A 122 0.70 9.77 -10.39
C ARG A 122 1.18 11.05 -9.72
N LEU A 123 1.05 11.15 -8.39
CA LEU A 123 1.50 12.33 -7.65
C LEU A 123 3.00 12.58 -7.83
N VAL A 124 3.83 11.55 -7.79
CA VAL A 124 5.27 11.66 -7.98
C VAL A 124 5.60 12.12 -9.40
N LEU A 125 5.01 11.48 -10.42
CA LEU A 125 5.21 11.81 -11.83
C LEU A 125 4.73 13.22 -12.17
N ASP A 126 3.55 13.61 -11.71
CA ASP A 126 2.99 14.95 -11.94
C ASP A 126 3.87 16.02 -11.29
N THR A 127 4.41 15.75 -10.09
CA THR A 127 5.33 16.67 -9.40
C THR A 127 6.63 16.83 -10.17
N GLU A 128 7.24 15.74 -10.63
CA GLU A 128 8.47 15.79 -11.42
C GLU A 128 8.26 16.54 -12.73
N THR A 129 7.19 16.24 -13.46
CA THR A 129 6.82 16.89 -14.70
C THR A 129 6.58 18.39 -14.50
N TYR A 130 5.83 18.77 -13.45
CA TYR A 130 5.54 20.16 -13.15
C TYR A 130 6.82 20.97 -12.86
N VAL A 131 7.71 20.42 -12.02
CA VAL A 131 8.98 21.09 -11.69
C VAL A 131 9.87 21.20 -12.92
N ASN A 132 9.93 20.17 -13.75
CA ASN A 132 10.73 20.18 -14.97
C ASN A 132 10.22 21.19 -16.00
N ASP A 133 8.91 21.20 -16.26
CA ASP A 133 8.32 22.08 -17.28
C ASP A 133 8.23 23.53 -16.85
N ARG A 134 7.91 23.79 -15.61
CA ARG A 134 7.66 25.16 -15.13
C ARG A 134 8.87 25.83 -14.54
N LEU A 135 9.64 25.12 -13.69
CA LEU A 135 10.77 25.72 -13.00
C LEU A 135 12.05 25.63 -13.82
N ILE A 136 12.42 24.44 -14.26
CA ILE A 136 13.70 24.18 -14.92
C ILE A 136 13.72 24.83 -16.31
N ARG A 137 12.62 24.82 -17.05
CA ARG A 137 12.50 25.52 -18.32
C ARG A 137 12.64 27.04 -18.17
N HIS A 138 12.11 27.61 -17.08
CA HIS A 138 12.21 29.04 -16.79
C HIS A 138 13.64 29.45 -16.43
N LEU A 139 14.35 28.62 -15.65
CA LEU A 139 15.76 28.83 -15.31
C LEU A 139 16.71 28.72 -16.52
N ARG A 140 16.31 27.98 -17.56
CA ARG A 140 17.08 27.84 -18.81
C ARG A 140 16.97 29.07 -19.72
N THR A 141 15.91 29.86 -19.57
CA THR A 141 15.65 31.06 -20.40
C THR A 141 16.08 32.36 -19.74
N SER A 142 16.51 32.32 -18.46
CA SER A 142 17.11 33.45 -17.73
C SER A 142 18.61 33.33 -17.69
#